data_37d72ac537456c28cc7a6a9bf64bcea5
#
_entry.id   37d72ac537456c28cc7a6a9bf64bcea5
#
_cell.length_a   1.000
_cell.length_b   1.000
_cell.length_c   1.000
_cell.angle_alpha   90.00
_cell.angle_beta   90.00
_cell.angle_gamma   90.00
#
_symmetry.space_group_name_H-M   'P 1'
#
loop_
_entity.id
_entity.type
_entity.pdbx_description
1 polymer ?
#
loop_
_entity_poly.entity_id
_entity_poly.type
_entity_poly.pdbx_seq_one_letter_code
_entity_poly.pdbx_strand_id
1 'polypeptide(L)'
;MNELLKKSALELADMLADGQITSVELTQACLDRIDAIEDRVNAFITVDREGALATAADVDARRAAGETLHRLAGVPIAVKDNVVTRGLRTTCASKILGDWEPPYDATVTTKIKEAGLPIVGKTNMDEFAMGSSTEHSAFGATKNPWDTERIPGGSGGGSAAAVAAYMVPLALGSDTGGSIRQPAFVTGTVGAKPTYGAVSRYGLVAMASSLDQIGPVTRTVADAAALTELIGGYDPHDSTSLNEPVPALTQAVEAVAAQSSMKGLKVGVVKELSGEGYQQDVIDAFNATVEKLREAGAEIVEVSCPHLEYSLGAYYLIMPAEVSSNLARFDGMRYGIRVEPTEGPVTAERVMAATREAGFGDEVKRRIILGTHVLSAGYYDAYYGSAQKVRTLIQRDFDAVFEQVDVLVSPTAPETAFKFGEKTSDPLAMYLYDVATIPANLAGIPGMNVPNAVSSEGLPIGFQVLAPARGDLVMYKVASLVEALSDDVAGQCPAANWEEK
;
A
#
# COMPACT_ATOMS: atom_id res chain seq x y z
N MET A 1 -9.60 17.58 -17.62
CA MET A 1 -8.49 16.63 -17.39
C MET A 1 -8.00 16.06 -18.72
N ASN A 2 -6.68 15.87 -18.89
CA ASN A 2 -6.11 15.24 -20.09
C ASN A 2 -6.57 13.78 -20.21
N GLU A 3 -7.06 13.38 -21.40
CA GLU A 3 -7.59 12.03 -21.64
C GLU A 3 -6.53 10.91 -21.51
N LEU A 4 -5.25 11.24 -21.67
CA LEU A 4 -4.14 10.30 -21.42
C LEU A 4 -4.16 9.78 -19.97
N LEU A 5 -4.51 10.63 -19.01
CA LEU A 5 -4.48 10.27 -17.59
C LEU A 5 -5.59 9.26 -17.20
N LYS A 6 -6.61 9.06 -18.04
CA LYS A 6 -7.65 8.05 -17.82
C LYS A 6 -7.22 6.64 -18.24
N LYS A 7 -6.18 6.53 -19.04
CA LYS A 7 -5.67 5.24 -19.54
C LYS A 7 -4.93 4.46 -18.47
N SER A 8 -4.92 3.13 -18.59
CA SER A 8 -4.09 2.27 -17.73
C SER A 8 -2.61 2.50 -18.00
N ALA A 9 -1.75 2.09 -17.06
CA ALA A 9 -0.29 2.21 -17.24
C ALA A 9 0.21 1.37 -18.41
N LEU A 10 -0.38 0.19 -18.63
CA LEU A 10 -0.02 -0.66 -19.76
C LEU A 10 -0.47 -0.08 -21.11
N GLU A 11 -1.68 0.51 -21.19
CA GLU A 11 -2.10 1.23 -22.40
C GLU A 11 -1.16 2.40 -22.72
N LEU A 12 -0.76 3.16 -21.70
CA LEU A 12 0.21 4.26 -21.86
C LEU A 12 1.59 3.74 -22.29
N ALA A 13 2.03 2.60 -21.74
CA ALA A 13 3.28 1.95 -22.12
C ALA A 13 3.27 1.52 -23.58
N ASP A 14 2.16 0.96 -24.06
CA ASP A 14 2.00 0.55 -25.46
C ASP A 14 1.97 1.79 -26.39
N MET A 15 1.28 2.87 -26.01
CA MET A 15 1.29 4.15 -26.77
C MET A 15 2.69 4.78 -26.84
N LEU A 16 3.48 4.70 -25.77
CA LEU A 16 4.89 5.13 -25.74
C LEU A 16 5.77 4.26 -26.67
N ALA A 17 5.56 2.94 -26.65
CA ALA A 17 6.30 2.01 -27.50
C ALA A 17 6.01 2.25 -28.99
N ASP A 18 4.76 2.52 -29.33
CA ASP A 18 4.29 2.81 -30.69
C ASP A 18 4.64 4.24 -31.18
N GLY A 19 5.20 5.09 -30.29
CA GLY A 19 5.54 6.48 -30.63
C GLY A 19 4.30 7.38 -30.82
N GLN A 20 3.14 7.00 -30.26
CA GLN A 20 1.90 7.80 -30.31
C GLN A 20 1.98 8.99 -29.35
N ILE A 21 2.72 8.86 -28.26
CA ILE A 21 3.03 9.87 -27.27
C ILE A 21 4.49 9.79 -26.86
N THR A 22 5.03 10.85 -26.27
CA THR A 22 6.34 10.87 -25.63
C THR A 22 6.23 10.75 -24.11
N SER A 23 7.28 10.26 -23.46
CA SER A 23 7.36 10.22 -22.00
C SER A 23 7.33 11.62 -21.39
N VAL A 24 7.93 12.62 -22.06
CA VAL A 24 7.88 14.02 -21.65
C VAL A 24 6.43 14.54 -21.66
N GLU A 25 5.66 14.29 -22.73
CA GLU A 25 4.24 14.70 -22.80
C GLU A 25 3.41 14.06 -21.68
N LEU A 26 3.58 12.77 -21.45
CA LEU A 26 2.86 12.05 -20.40
C LEU A 26 3.25 12.53 -18.99
N THR A 27 4.56 12.69 -18.74
CA THR A 27 5.07 13.18 -17.44
C THR A 27 4.60 14.61 -17.18
N GLN A 28 4.62 15.48 -18.20
CA GLN A 28 4.10 16.83 -18.07
C GLN A 28 2.59 16.83 -17.75
N ALA A 29 1.79 15.97 -18.42
CA ALA A 29 0.36 15.84 -18.11
C ALA A 29 0.09 15.43 -16.66
N CYS A 30 0.90 14.51 -16.10
CA CYS A 30 0.82 14.15 -14.67
C CYS A 30 1.17 15.34 -13.76
N LEU A 31 2.24 16.07 -14.07
CA LEU A 31 2.67 17.24 -13.27
C LEU A 31 1.64 18.38 -13.34
N ASP A 32 1.07 18.65 -14.50
CA ASP A 32 -0.01 19.63 -14.66
C ASP A 32 -1.25 19.24 -13.85
N ARG A 33 -1.57 17.95 -13.85
CA ARG A 33 -2.69 17.43 -13.03
C ARG A 33 -2.41 17.58 -11.53
N ILE A 34 -1.19 17.30 -11.08
CA ILE A 34 -0.78 17.52 -9.69
C ILE A 34 -0.96 19.01 -9.35
N ASP A 35 -0.44 19.93 -10.16
CA ASP A 35 -0.56 21.38 -9.93
C ASP A 35 -2.03 21.85 -9.84
N ALA A 36 -2.89 21.23 -10.65
CA ALA A 36 -4.31 21.63 -10.70
C ALA A 36 -5.09 21.26 -9.43
N ILE A 37 -4.77 20.13 -8.78
CA ILE A 37 -5.64 19.56 -7.74
C ILE A 37 -4.93 19.21 -6.42
N GLU A 38 -3.61 19.36 -6.30
CA GLU A 38 -2.86 19.01 -5.08
C GLU A 38 -3.37 19.77 -3.85
N ASP A 39 -3.71 21.05 -3.98
CA ASP A 39 -4.33 21.84 -2.89
C ASP A 39 -5.62 21.22 -2.33
N ARG A 40 -6.33 20.43 -3.15
CA ARG A 40 -7.57 19.76 -2.75
C ARG A 40 -7.33 18.39 -2.15
N VAL A 41 -6.24 17.68 -2.56
CA VAL A 41 -5.98 16.29 -2.20
C VAL A 41 -4.90 16.16 -1.15
N ASN A 42 -3.80 16.94 -1.25
CA ASN A 42 -2.60 16.84 -0.43
C ASN A 42 -2.00 15.42 -0.49
N ALA A 43 -1.83 14.89 -1.71
CA ALA A 43 -1.33 13.53 -1.94
C ALA A 43 0.20 13.44 -1.88
N PHE A 44 0.92 14.54 -2.12
CA PHE A 44 2.38 14.59 -2.19
C PHE A 44 2.99 15.41 -1.06
N ILE A 45 4.11 14.93 -0.51
CA ILE A 45 4.99 15.71 0.38
C ILE A 45 6.06 16.42 -0.44
N THR A 46 6.52 15.79 -1.52
CA THR A 46 7.56 16.32 -2.40
C THR A 46 7.20 15.99 -3.85
N VAL A 47 7.21 16.97 -4.74
CA VAL A 47 7.08 16.79 -6.20
C VAL A 47 8.44 17.04 -6.83
N ASP A 48 8.94 16.08 -7.63
CA ASP A 48 10.22 16.15 -8.36
C ASP A 48 9.97 16.43 -9.84
N ARG A 49 9.67 17.65 -10.16
CA ARG A 49 9.39 18.08 -11.54
C ARG A 49 10.61 17.93 -12.44
N GLU A 50 11.76 18.42 -11.99
CA GLU A 50 12.98 18.47 -12.79
C GLU A 50 13.52 17.05 -13.06
N GLY A 51 13.63 16.20 -12.01
CA GLY A 51 14.13 14.84 -12.15
C GLY A 51 13.18 13.95 -12.96
N ALA A 52 11.87 14.10 -12.78
CA ALA A 52 10.89 13.36 -13.59
C ALA A 52 10.98 13.70 -15.08
N LEU A 53 11.01 14.98 -15.43
CA LEU A 53 11.13 15.40 -16.84
C LEU A 53 12.50 15.05 -17.44
N ALA A 54 13.58 15.12 -16.66
CA ALA A 54 14.91 14.68 -17.12
C ALA A 54 14.93 13.18 -17.43
N THR A 55 14.33 12.34 -16.56
CA THR A 55 14.20 10.90 -16.80
C THR A 55 13.32 10.63 -18.03
N ALA A 56 12.21 11.35 -18.19
CA ALA A 56 11.33 11.20 -19.34
C ALA A 56 12.04 11.54 -20.65
N ALA A 57 12.82 12.65 -20.68
CA ALA A 57 13.58 13.04 -21.85
C ALA A 57 14.70 12.04 -22.21
N ASP A 58 15.38 11.45 -21.22
CA ASP A 58 16.35 10.37 -21.44
C ASP A 58 15.69 9.14 -22.07
N VAL A 59 14.54 8.71 -21.55
CA VAL A 59 13.80 7.57 -22.11
C VAL A 59 13.35 7.84 -23.55
N ASP A 60 12.86 9.03 -23.87
CA ASP A 60 12.46 9.41 -25.23
C ASP A 60 13.67 9.39 -26.18
N ALA A 61 14.83 9.88 -25.74
CA ALA A 61 16.07 9.86 -26.52
C ALA A 61 16.57 8.43 -26.79
N ARG A 62 16.56 7.57 -25.78
CA ARG A 62 16.96 6.15 -25.89
C ARG A 62 15.99 5.37 -26.79
N ARG A 63 14.68 5.63 -26.69
CA ARG A 63 13.67 5.05 -27.58
C ARG A 63 13.88 5.48 -29.03
N ALA A 64 14.15 6.77 -29.28
CA ALA A 64 14.45 7.29 -30.60
C ALA A 64 15.76 6.71 -31.19
N ALA A 65 16.72 6.35 -30.33
CA ALA A 65 17.95 5.65 -30.73
C ALA A 65 17.73 4.15 -31.01
N GLY A 66 16.54 3.62 -30.81
CA GLY A 66 16.18 2.22 -31.06
C GLY A 66 16.63 1.24 -29.96
N GLU A 67 16.90 1.74 -28.74
CA GLU A 67 17.22 0.84 -27.63
C GLU A 67 16.00 0.01 -27.21
N THR A 68 16.27 -1.24 -26.82
CA THR A 68 15.25 -2.10 -26.19
C THR A 68 15.08 -1.66 -24.73
N LEU A 69 13.94 -1.06 -24.43
CA LEU A 69 13.62 -0.56 -23.09
C LEU A 69 12.66 -1.51 -22.37
N HIS A 70 12.58 -1.36 -21.03
CA HIS A 70 11.56 -2.05 -20.23
C HIS A 70 10.14 -1.64 -20.69
N ARG A 71 9.16 -2.56 -20.63
CA ARG A 71 7.77 -2.28 -21.08
C ARG A 71 7.20 -1.01 -20.46
N LEU A 72 7.42 -0.79 -19.15
CA LEU A 72 6.96 0.40 -18.44
C LEU A 72 7.87 1.63 -18.56
N ALA A 73 8.93 1.59 -19.37
CA ALA A 73 9.84 2.75 -19.54
C ALA A 73 9.09 3.98 -20.03
N GLY A 74 9.24 5.09 -19.29
CA GLY A 74 8.59 6.35 -19.59
C GLY A 74 7.22 6.54 -18.95
N VAL A 75 6.67 5.54 -18.27
CA VAL A 75 5.41 5.68 -17.51
C VAL A 75 5.69 6.30 -16.14
N PRO A 76 5.06 7.45 -15.78
CA PRO A 76 5.27 8.10 -14.50
C PRO A 76 4.81 7.29 -13.31
N ILE A 77 5.55 7.39 -12.19
CA ILE A 77 5.25 6.71 -10.93
C ILE A 77 5.43 7.64 -9.72
N ALA A 78 4.58 7.46 -8.70
CA ALA A 78 4.74 8.08 -7.39
C ALA A 78 5.26 7.05 -6.36
N VAL A 79 6.03 7.50 -5.38
CA VAL A 79 6.69 6.62 -4.40
C VAL A 79 6.32 7.06 -2.99
N LYS A 80 5.77 6.14 -2.17
CA LYS A 80 5.44 6.42 -0.76
C LYS A 80 6.66 6.95 0.00
N ASP A 81 6.47 7.94 0.85
CA ASP A 81 7.57 8.69 1.46
C ASP A 81 8.36 7.96 2.55
N ASN A 82 8.12 6.68 2.76
CA ASN A 82 8.97 5.80 3.56
C ASN A 82 9.90 4.89 2.72
N VAL A 83 9.87 5.01 1.40
CA VAL A 83 10.81 4.31 0.49
C VAL A 83 11.91 5.30 0.11
N VAL A 84 13.16 5.02 0.52
CA VAL A 84 14.27 5.95 0.32
C VAL A 84 14.58 6.09 -1.18
N THR A 85 14.75 7.34 -1.59
CA THR A 85 15.02 7.73 -2.98
C THR A 85 16.17 8.72 -2.98
N ARG A 86 17.33 8.31 -3.45
CA ARG A 86 18.53 9.17 -3.49
C ARG A 86 18.25 10.43 -4.31
N GLY A 87 18.59 11.58 -3.74
CA GLY A 87 18.37 12.90 -4.33
C GLY A 87 16.97 13.46 -4.11
N LEU A 88 16.08 12.74 -3.41
CA LEU A 88 14.77 13.23 -3.00
C LEU A 88 14.60 13.14 -1.49
N ARG A 89 14.14 14.23 -0.90
CA ARG A 89 13.78 14.25 0.52
C ARG A 89 12.87 13.09 0.87
N THR A 90 13.17 12.38 1.97
CA THR A 90 12.38 11.26 2.48
C THR A 90 12.12 11.50 3.96
N THR A 91 10.86 11.76 4.33
CA THR A 91 10.48 12.22 5.66
C THR A 91 9.70 11.21 6.48
N CYS A 92 9.14 10.18 5.85
CA CYS A 92 8.14 9.29 6.48
C CYS A 92 6.96 10.06 7.09
N ALA A 93 6.59 11.20 6.49
CA ALA A 93 5.59 12.14 6.98
C ALA A 93 5.85 12.64 8.42
N SER A 94 7.12 12.68 8.87
CA SER A 94 7.55 13.05 10.21
C SER A 94 8.47 14.26 10.20
N LYS A 95 8.35 15.09 11.23
CA LYS A 95 9.29 16.20 11.45
C LYS A 95 10.69 15.71 11.83
N ILE A 96 10.83 14.50 12.41
CA ILE A 96 12.10 14.01 12.94
C ILE A 96 13.17 13.81 11.86
N LEU A 97 12.77 13.46 10.64
CA LEU A 97 13.68 13.36 9.50
C LEU A 97 13.98 14.73 8.88
N GLY A 98 13.09 15.72 9.06
CA GLY A 98 13.29 17.08 8.54
C GLY A 98 13.48 17.08 7.03
N ASP A 99 14.58 17.69 6.58
CA ASP A 99 14.96 17.76 5.16
C ASP A 99 15.97 16.67 4.76
N TRP A 100 15.96 15.54 5.43
CA TRP A 100 16.91 14.46 5.16
C TRP A 100 16.73 13.91 3.74
N GLU A 101 17.83 13.96 2.99
CA GLU A 101 17.98 13.30 1.70
C GLU A 101 18.79 12.01 1.88
N PRO A 102 18.25 10.85 1.50
CA PRO A 102 18.96 9.59 1.63
C PRO A 102 20.16 9.52 0.68
N PRO A 103 21.34 8.98 1.16
CA PRO A 103 22.53 8.84 0.34
C PRO A 103 22.48 7.65 -0.62
N TYR A 104 21.41 6.85 -0.59
CA TYR A 104 21.22 5.63 -1.39
C TYR A 104 19.77 5.45 -1.81
N ASP A 105 19.53 4.59 -2.78
CA ASP A 105 18.21 4.17 -3.22
C ASP A 105 17.77 2.88 -2.52
N ALA A 106 16.47 2.73 -2.28
CA ALA A 106 15.89 1.42 -2.01
C ALA A 106 16.05 0.51 -3.24
N THR A 107 16.09 -0.81 -3.03
CA THR A 107 16.17 -1.76 -4.15
C THR A 107 15.05 -1.55 -5.17
N VAL A 108 13.82 -1.32 -4.70
CA VAL A 108 12.69 -1.02 -5.59
C VAL A 108 12.88 0.30 -6.35
N THR A 109 13.46 1.31 -5.72
CA THR A 109 13.76 2.60 -6.36
C THR A 109 14.84 2.44 -7.44
N THR A 110 15.89 1.64 -7.16
CA THR A 110 16.92 1.31 -8.15
C THR A 110 16.30 0.63 -9.38
N LYS A 111 15.45 -0.38 -9.18
CA LYS A 111 14.76 -1.08 -10.27
C LYS A 111 13.86 -0.16 -11.10
N ILE A 112 13.13 0.75 -10.46
CA ILE A 112 12.29 1.75 -11.13
C ILE A 112 13.13 2.69 -11.99
N LYS A 113 14.25 3.21 -11.45
CA LYS A 113 15.17 4.08 -12.18
C LYS A 113 15.83 3.36 -13.35
N GLU A 114 16.31 2.12 -13.16
CA GLU A 114 16.91 1.30 -14.21
C GLU A 114 15.93 0.95 -15.33
N ALA A 115 14.66 0.75 -15.00
CA ALA A 115 13.60 0.53 -15.98
C ALA A 115 13.15 1.83 -16.69
N GLY A 116 13.61 3.01 -16.23
CA GLY A 116 13.32 4.29 -16.86
C GLY A 116 11.92 4.83 -16.56
N LEU A 117 11.37 4.59 -15.37
CA LEU A 117 10.11 5.22 -14.96
C LEU A 117 10.40 6.59 -14.32
N PRO A 118 9.80 7.69 -14.81
CA PRO A 118 9.89 9.00 -14.18
C PRO A 118 9.23 9.01 -12.79
N ILE A 119 10.02 9.26 -11.73
CA ILE A 119 9.49 9.40 -10.36
C ILE A 119 9.01 10.83 -10.19
N VAL A 120 7.69 11.06 -10.19
CA VAL A 120 7.12 12.42 -10.10
C VAL A 120 7.14 12.99 -8.68
N GLY A 121 7.32 12.16 -7.66
CA GLY A 121 7.42 12.64 -6.28
C GLY A 121 7.21 11.58 -5.22
N LYS A 122 7.19 12.07 -3.98
CA LYS A 122 7.02 11.30 -2.73
C LYS A 122 5.64 11.56 -2.16
N THR A 123 4.86 10.48 -1.99
CA THR A 123 3.47 10.59 -1.55
C THR A 123 3.34 10.67 -0.04
N ASN A 124 2.32 11.40 0.41
CA ASN A 124 1.95 11.57 1.80
C ASN A 124 1.49 10.24 2.43
N MET A 125 1.57 10.16 3.74
CA MET A 125 1.30 8.95 4.50
C MET A 125 1.05 9.26 5.98
N ASP A 126 0.54 8.32 6.77
CA ASP A 126 0.63 8.42 8.23
C ASP A 126 2.10 8.37 8.68
N GLU A 127 2.44 9.14 9.70
CA GLU A 127 3.80 9.24 10.21
C GLU A 127 4.42 7.88 10.52
N PHE A 128 5.57 7.56 9.90
CA PHE A 128 6.27 6.26 9.98
C PHE A 128 5.37 5.05 9.69
N ALA A 129 4.37 5.21 8.81
CA ALA A 129 3.36 4.20 8.46
C ALA A 129 2.44 3.79 9.64
N MET A 130 2.33 4.61 10.69
CA MET A 130 1.55 4.34 11.90
C MET A 130 0.20 5.05 11.87
N GLY A 131 -0.76 4.44 11.22
CA GLY A 131 -2.13 4.91 11.10
C GLY A 131 -2.87 4.22 9.98
N SER A 132 -4.18 4.46 9.92
CA SER A 132 -5.09 3.87 8.93
C SER A 132 -5.97 4.92 8.25
N SER A 133 -5.56 6.22 8.33
CA SER A 133 -6.37 7.33 7.82
C SER A 133 -5.58 8.43 7.10
N THR A 134 -4.25 8.43 7.20
CA THR A 134 -3.36 9.52 6.73
C THR A 134 -3.62 10.87 7.42
N GLU A 135 -4.27 10.85 8.61
CA GLU A 135 -4.46 12.02 9.46
C GLU A 135 -3.21 12.36 10.29
N HIS A 136 -2.32 11.38 10.51
CA HIS A 136 -1.13 11.55 11.37
C HIS A 136 0.10 12.11 10.64
N SER A 137 -0.05 12.63 9.43
CA SER A 137 1.06 13.28 8.72
C SER A 137 1.43 14.63 9.32
N ALA A 138 2.72 14.87 9.51
CA ALA A 138 3.25 16.19 9.91
C ALA A 138 3.06 17.25 8.81
N PHE A 139 2.70 16.86 7.58
CA PHE A 139 2.49 17.71 6.41
C PHE A 139 0.99 17.92 6.09
N GLY A 140 0.11 17.60 7.03
CA GLY A 140 -1.34 17.67 6.88
C GLY A 140 -1.95 16.39 6.32
N ALA A 141 -3.25 16.23 6.52
CA ALA A 141 -3.99 15.05 6.07
C ALA A 141 -4.18 15.03 4.55
N THR A 142 -4.02 13.85 3.94
CA THR A 142 -4.47 13.63 2.56
C THR A 142 -5.99 13.45 2.54
N LYS A 143 -6.64 13.98 1.52
CA LYS A 143 -8.10 13.92 1.35
C LYS A 143 -8.50 12.88 0.31
N ASN A 144 -9.65 12.26 0.53
CA ASN A 144 -10.17 11.27 -0.41
C ASN A 144 -10.69 11.92 -1.70
N PRO A 145 -10.25 11.49 -2.89
CA PRO A 145 -10.74 12.02 -4.17
C PRO A 145 -12.23 11.77 -4.44
N TRP A 146 -12.86 10.84 -3.75
CA TRP A 146 -14.31 10.59 -3.82
C TRP A 146 -15.12 11.61 -3.01
N ASP A 147 -14.61 11.98 -1.83
CA ASP A 147 -15.20 12.97 -0.95
C ASP A 147 -14.09 13.60 -0.09
N THR A 148 -13.79 14.87 -0.31
CA THR A 148 -12.68 15.58 0.35
C THR A 148 -12.90 15.83 1.86
N GLU A 149 -14.06 15.50 2.40
CA GLU A 149 -14.32 15.51 3.84
C GLU A 149 -13.99 14.17 4.53
N ARG A 150 -13.61 13.15 3.74
CA ARG A 150 -13.35 11.79 4.21
C ARG A 150 -11.87 11.39 4.05
N ILE A 151 -11.48 10.40 4.84
CA ILE A 151 -10.13 9.84 4.83
C ILE A 151 -9.85 9.06 3.53
N PRO A 152 -8.63 9.11 3.00
CA PRO A 152 -8.18 8.29 1.87
C PRO A 152 -7.69 6.90 2.31
N GLY A 153 -7.90 6.55 3.60
CA GLY A 153 -7.26 5.41 4.20
C GLY A 153 -5.78 5.67 4.56
N GLY A 154 -5.14 4.67 5.13
CA GLY A 154 -3.75 4.76 5.59
C GLY A 154 -3.11 3.38 5.83
N SER A 155 -1.82 3.40 6.03
CA SER A 155 -0.92 4.57 6.03
C SER A 155 -0.56 5.08 4.64
N GLY A 156 -0.89 4.38 3.53
CA GLY A 156 -0.56 4.73 2.15
C GLY A 156 -1.59 5.61 1.45
N GLY A 157 -2.34 6.46 2.18
CA GLY A 157 -3.42 7.27 1.62
C GLY A 157 -2.99 8.21 0.51
N GLY A 158 -1.80 8.81 0.57
CA GLY A 158 -1.28 9.67 -0.49
C GLY A 158 -1.07 8.91 -1.82
N SER A 159 -0.50 7.70 -1.77
CA SER A 159 -0.32 6.87 -2.97
C SER A 159 -1.67 6.47 -3.60
N ALA A 160 -2.62 6.05 -2.77
CA ALA A 160 -3.93 5.65 -3.23
C ALA A 160 -4.74 6.84 -3.79
N ALA A 161 -4.71 7.98 -3.09
CA ALA A 161 -5.37 9.21 -3.55
C ALA A 161 -4.76 9.75 -4.85
N ALA A 162 -3.43 9.70 -5.01
CA ALA A 162 -2.77 10.15 -6.24
C ALA A 162 -3.21 9.33 -7.47
N VAL A 163 -3.33 7.99 -7.32
CA VAL A 163 -3.82 7.11 -8.39
C VAL A 163 -5.31 7.33 -8.65
N ALA A 164 -6.14 7.39 -7.61
CA ALA A 164 -7.58 7.61 -7.72
C ALA A 164 -7.93 8.97 -8.34
N ALA A 165 -7.13 10.00 -8.06
CA ALA A 165 -7.31 11.35 -8.61
C ALA A 165 -6.68 11.55 -9.99
N TYR A 166 -6.17 10.47 -10.61
CA TYR A 166 -5.52 10.52 -11.93
C TYR A 166 -4.28 11.44 -11.97
N MET A 167 -3.59 11.61 -10.86
CA MET A 167 -2.33 12.36 -10.81
C MET A 167 -1.19 11.54 -11.41
N VAL A 168 -1.22 10.22 -11.20
CA VAL A 168 -0.25 9.24 -11.75
C VAL A 168 -0.97 7.94 -12.11
N PRO A 169 -0.46 7.19 -13.09
CA PRO A 169 -0.98 5.86 -13.42
C PRO A 169 -0.52 4.78 -12.42
N LEU A 170 0.65 4.94 -11.81
CA LEU A 170 1.30 3.97 -10.92
C LEU A 170 1.75 4.64 -9.62
N ALA A 171 1.62 3.91 -8.50
CA ALA A 171 2.27 4.30 -7.25
C ALA A 171 2.80 3.08 -6.48
N LEU A 172 3.84 3.31 -5.65
CA LEU A 172 4.28 2.36 -4.64
C LEU A 172 3.66 2.71 -3.29
N GLY A 173 3.24 1.66 -2.57
CA GLY A 173 2.86 1.70 -1.16
C GLY A 173 3.71 0.79 -0.31
N SER A 174 3.45 0.78 0.99
CA SER A 174 3.93 -0.23 1.94
C SER A 174 2.77 -0.69 2.81
N ASP A 175 2.75 -1.98 3.16
CA ASP A 175 1.66 -2.64 3.88
C ASP A 175 2.24 -3.43 5.05
N THR A 176 1.88 -3.05 6.27
CA THR A 176 2.31 -3.68 7.52
C THR A 176 1.13 -4.35 8.23
N GLY A 177 -0.07 -3.78 8.09
CA GLY A 177 -1.32 -4.28 8.63
C GLY A 177 -2.52 -4.07 7.70
N GLY A 178 -2.28 -3.60 6.45
CA GLY A 178 -3.33 -3.25 5.50
C GLY A 178 -3.04 -1.98 4.71
N SER A 179 -1.91 -1.32 4.96
CA SER A 179 -1.63 0.06 4.51
C SER A 179 -1.45 0.27 2.99
N ILE A 180 -1.64 -0.76 2.16
CA ILE A 180 -1.86 -0.69 0.71
C ILE A 180 -3.32 -1.01 0.41
N ARG A 181 -3.83 -2.14 0.93
CA ARG A 181 -5.14 -2.71 0.60
C ARG A 181 -6.29 -1.86 1.13
N GLN A 182 -6.17 -1.39 2.38
CA GLN A 182 -7.20 -0.57 3.03
C GLN A 182 -7.35 0.82 2.37
N PRO A 183 -6.27 1.62 2.11
CA PRO A 183 -6.43 2.84 1.33
C PRO A 183 -6.92 2.58 -0.12
N ALA A 184 -6.52 1.47 -0.73
CA ALA A 184 -7.06 1.08 -2.03
C ALA A 184 -8.57 0.81 -1.99
N PHE A 185 -9.07 0.18 -0.91
CA PHE A 185 -10.50 -0.03 -0.68
C PHE A 185 -11.29 1.29 -0.66
N VAL A 186 -10.86 2.26 0.14
CA VAL A 186 -11.62 3.52 0.34
C VAL A 186 -11.41 4.55 -0.78
N THR A 187 -10.47 4.32 -1.70
CA THR A 187 -10.22 5.20 -2.85
C THR A 187 -10.61 4.58 -4.19
N GLY A 188 -11.12 3.34 -4.19
CA GLY A 188 -11.55 2.66 -5.41
C GLY A 188 -10.37 2.33 -6.34
N THR A 189 -9.23 1.94 -5.77
CA THR A 189 -8.02 1.53 -6.52
C THR A 189 -7.68 0.07 -6.25
N VAL A 190 -6.84 -0.51 -7.09
CA VAL A 190 -6.23 -1.83 -6.87
C VAL A 190 -5.00 -1.64 -5.99
N GLY A 191 -4.93 -2.38 -4.90
CA GLY A 191 -3.76 -2.38 -4.02
C GLY A 191 -3.32 -3.79 -3.68
N ALA A 192 -2.09 -4.16 -4.02
CA ALA A 192 -1.57 -5.49 -3.77
C ALA A 192 -0.42 -5.49 -2.75
N LYS A 193 -0.55 -6.36 -1.75
CA LYS A 193 0.52 -6.75 -0.86
C LYS A 193 1.06 -8.10 -1.32
N PRO A 194 2.26 -8.18 -1.91
CA PRO A 194 2.88 -9.44 -2.28
C PRO A 194 3.14 -10.36 -1.09
N THR A 195 3.47 -11.61 -1.35
CA THR A 195 4.04 -12.52 -0.35
C THR A 195 5.20 -11.86 0.38
N TYR A 196 5.26 -12.00 1.72
CA TYR A 196 6.35 -11.46 2.52
C TYR A 196 7.72 -11.93 1.99
N GLY A 197 8.59 -10.97 1.67
CA GLY A 197 9.90 -11.22 1.09
C GLY A 197 9.93 -11.38 -0.45
N ALA A 198 8.79 -11.36 -1.15
CA ALA A 198 8.78 -11.40 -2.62
C ALA A 198 9.30 -10.09 -3.25
N VAL A 199 9.20 -8.99 -2.55
CA VAL A 199 9.78 -7.68 -2.89
C VAL A 199 10.72 -7.26 -1.77
N SER A 200 11.94 -6.85 -2.11
CA SER A 200 12.95 -6.41 -1.14
C SER A 200 12.47 -5.23 -0.30
N ARG A 201 12.80 -5.26 0.99
CA ARG A 201 12.58 -4.18 1.95
C ARG A 201 13.83 -3.33 2.18
N TYR A 202 14.93 -3.60 1.48
CA TYR A 202 16.13 -2.76 1.58
C TYR A 202 15.80 -1.34 1.13
N GLY A 203 16.02 -0.37 2.04
CA GLY A 203 15.67 1.03 1.82
C GLY A 203 14.20 1.38 2.08
N LEU A 204 13.36 0.44 2.56
CA LEU A 204 12.10 0.77 3.22
C LEU A 204 12.41 1.17 4.66
N VAL A 205 12.00 2.35 5.09
CA VAL A 205 12.13 2.76 6.49
C VAL A 205 11.23 1.87 7.34
N ALA A 206 11.87 1.05 8.18
CA ALA A 206 11.19 -0.02 8.89
C ALA A 206 10.22 0.49 9.96
N MET A 207 8.98 0.06 9.87
CA MET A 207 7.99 0.13 10.94
C MET A 207 8.04 -1.15 11.78
N ALA A 208 7.66 -2.29 11.19
CA ALA A 208 7.68 -3.61 11.84
C ALA A 208 8.33 -4.64 10.89
N SER A 209 9.59 -4.98 11.17
CA SER A 209 10.46 -5.72 10.25
C SER A 209 9.93 -7.10 9.86
N SER A 210 9.11 -7.74 10.70
CA SER A 210 8.51 -9.04 10.42
C SER A 210 7.18 -8.97 9.65
N LEU A 211 6.70 -7.77 9.32
CA LEU A 211 5.38 -7.52 8.73
C LEU A 211 5.43 -6.64 7.49
N ASP A 212 6.35 -5.67 7.43
CA ASP A 212 6.44 -4.68 6.36
C ASP A 212 6.62 -5.32 4.99
N GLN A 213 5.87 -4.85 3.99
CA GLN A 213 6.00 -5.26 2.59
C GLN A 213 5.71 -4.09 1.65
N ILE A 214 6.52 -3.90 0.60
CA ILE A 214 6.26 -2.95 -0.48
C ILE A 214 5.37 -3.61 -1.53
N GLY A 215 4.48 -2.82 -2.13
CA GLY A 215 3.64 -3.29 -3.22
C GLY A 215 3.02 -2.15 -4.02
N PRO A 216 2.35 -2.48 -5.15
CA PRO A 216 1.76 -1.53 -6.07
C PRO A 216 0.40 -0.98 -5.59
N VAL A 217 0.12 0.24 -6.01
CA VAL A 217 -1.22 0.84 -6.05
C VAL A 217 -1.47 1.33 -7.48
N THR A 218 -2.56 0.88 -8.09
CA THR A 218 -2.87 1.12 -9.50
C THR A 218 -4.38 1.23 -9.72
N ARG A 219 -4.81 1.50 -10.97
CA ARG A 219 -6.25 1.45 -11.29
C ARG A 219 -6.72 0.09 -11.79
N THR A 220 -5.81 -0.74 -12.31
CA THR A 220 -6.14 -2.08 -12.83
C THR A 220 -5.25 -3.16 -12.23
N VAL A 221 -5.76 -4.38 -12.18
CA VAL A 221 -5.01 -5.57 -11.75
C VAL A 221 -3.83 -5.86 -12.68
N ALA A 222 -3.98 -5.59 -13.98
CA ALA A 222 -2.91 -5.77 -14.97
C ALA A 222 -1.73 -4.81 -14.72
N ASP A 223 -1.99 -3.54 -14.41
CA ASP A 223 -0.96 -2.57 -14.04
C ASP A 223 -0.25 -2.98 -12.75
N ALA A 224 -1.00 -3.48 -11.76
CA ALA A 224 -0.42 -3.99 -10.51
C ALA A 224 0.49 -5.20 -10.75
N ALA A 225 0.10 -6.10 -11.66
CA ALA A 225 0.92 -7.24 -12.06
C ALA A 225 2.25 -6.80 -12.69
N ALA A 226 2.20 -5.89 -13.65
CA ALA A 226 3.39 -5.37 -14.33
C ALA A 226 4.34 -4.64 -13.36
N LEU A 227 3.80 -3.84 -12.44
CA LEU A 227 4.63 -3.15 -11.43
C LEU A 227 5.21 -4.14 -10.42
N THR A 228 4.47 -5.18 -10.00
CA THR A 228 4.99 -6.21 -9.09
C THR A 228 6.11 -7.02 -9.75
N GLU A 229 5.99 -7.36 -11.03
CA GLU A 229 7.07 -8.03 -11.77
C GLU A 229 8.34 -7.16 -11.81
N LEU A 230 8.20 -5.86 -12.03
CA LEU A 230 9.33 -4.94 -12.07
C LEU A 230 10.07 -4.88 -10.72
N ILE A 231 9.33 -4.69 -9.61
CA ILE A 231 9.93 -4.46 -8.29
C ILE A 231 10.30 -5.74 -7.54
N GLY A 232 9.75 -6.89 -7.95
CA GLY A 232 9.93 -8.21 -7.32
C GLY A 232 11.32 -8.83 -7.53
N GLY A 233 11.57 -9.92 -6.79
CA GLY A 233 12.75 -10.77 -6.94
C GLY A 233 13.77 -10.65 -5.82
N TYR A 234 14.75 -11.54 -5.85
CA TYR A 234 15.78 -11.70 -4.82
C TYR A 234 16.69 -10.48 -4.68
N ASP A 235 16.96 -10.13 -3.43
CA ASP A 235 17.92 -9.09 -3.07
C ASP A 235 18.80 -9.55 -1.90
N PRO A 236 20.14 -9.66 -2.07
CA PRO A 236 21.05 -10.05 -1.01
C PRO A 236 21.15 -9.02 0.13
N HIS A 237 20.66 -7.78 -0.05
CA HIS A 237 20.65 -6.76 0.99
C HIS A 237 19.47 -6.93 1.98
N ASP A 238 18.46 -7.73 1.63
CA ASP A 238 17.34 -8.08 2.53
C ASP A 238 17.39 -9.57 2.88
N SER A 239 17.74 -9.88 4.12
CA SER A 239 17.85 -11.27 4.60
C SER A 239 16.53 -12.05 4.55
N THR A 240 15.40 -11.38 4.37
CA THR A 240 14.07 -12.01 4.25
C THR A 240 13.62 -12.17 2.80
N SER A 241 14.40 -11.66 1.84
CA SER A 241 14.08 -11.75 0.42
C SER A 241 14.06 -13.20 -0.07
N LEU A 242 12.99 -13.57 -0.75
CA LEU A 242 12.81 -14.91 -1.30
C LEU A 242 13.75 -15.11 -2.52
N ASN A 243 14.55 -16.17 -2.47
CA ASN A 243 15.43 -16.53 -3.59
C ASN A 243 14.68 -17.41 -4.60
N GLU A 244 13.66 -16.83 -5.21
CA GLU A 244 12.79 -17.49 -6.19
C GLU A 244 12.57 -16.54 -7.38
N PRO A 245 12.35 -17.07 -8.60
CA PRO A 245 12.02 -16.23 -9.74
C PRO A 245 10.67 -15.53 -9.54
N VAL A 246 10.58 -14.29 -10.02
CA VAL A 246 9.30 -13.57 -10.07
C VAL A 246 8.38 -14.31 -11.03
N PRO A 247 7.16 -14.66 -10.63
CA PRO A 247 6.20 -15.31 -11.53
C PRO A 247 5.76 -14.35 -12.66
N ALA A 248 5.41 -14.90 -13.83
CA ALA A 248 4.90 -14.13 -14.97
C ALA A 248 3.45 -13.70 -14.74
N LEU A 249 3.25 -12.66 -13.91
CA LEU A 249 1.94 -12.19 -13.45
C LEU A 249 1.15 -11.53 -14.57
N THR A 250 1.79 -10.66 -15.34
CA THR A 250 1.15 -9.92 -16.44
C THR A 250 0.61 -10.88 -17.49
N GLN A 251 1.42 -11.85 -17.93
CA GLN A 251 0.99 -12.87 -18.89
C GLN A 251 -0.18 -13.71 -18.34
N ALA A 252 -0.16 -14.03 -17.05
CA ALA A 252 -1.21 -14.81 -16.41
C ALA A 252 -2.53 -14.03 -16.31
N VAL A 253 -2.47 -12.74 -16.01
CA VAL A 253 -3.64 -11.83 -15.96
C VAL A 253 -4.24 -11.67 -17.37
N GLU A 254 -3.42 -11.39 -18.39
CA GLU A 254 -3.88 -11.25 -19.78
C GLU A 254 -4.55 -12.54 -20.30
N ALA A 255 -3.98 -13.70 -19.98
CA ALA A 255 -4.53 -14.99 -20.40
C ALA A 255 -5.89 -15.29 -19.78
N VAL A 256 -6.11 -14.86 -18.53
CA VAL A 256 -7.36 -15.08 -17.78
C VAL A 256 -8.45 -14.10 -18.18
N ALA A 257 -8.10 -12.82 -18.41
CA ALA A 257 -9.03 -11.80 -18.86
C ALA A 257 -9.73 -12.20 -20.18
N ALA A 258 -9.01 -12.92 -21.05
CA ALA A 258 -9.56 -13.45 -22.30
C ALA A 258 -10.58 -14.59 -22.11
N GLN A 259 -10.61 -15.28 -20.98
CA GLN A 259 -11.42 -16.47 -20.76
C GLN A 259 -12.67 -16.23 -19.89
N SER A 260 -12.66 -15.26 -18.99
CA SER A 260 -13.74 -14.89 -18.04
C SER A 260 -14.40 -16.08 -17.32
N SER A 261 -13.64 -17.15 -17.04
CA SER A 261 -14.14 -18.39 -16.45
C SER A 261 -13.40 -18.75 -15.18
N MET A 262 -14.17 -19.04 -14.12
CA MET A 262 -13.70 -19.51 -12.81
C MET A 262 -13.78 -21.03 -12.67
N LYS A 263 -14.09 -21.77 -13.74
CA LYS A 263 -14.30 -23.22 -13.67
C LYS A 263 -13.05 -23.95 -13.18
N GLY A 264 -13.23 -24.72 -12.11
CA GLY A 264 -12.16 -25.49 -11.48
C GLY A 264 -11.43 -24.77 -10.36
N LEU A 265 -11.78 -23.50 -10.09
CA LEU A 265 -11.27 -22.76 -8.93
C LEU A 265 -12.16 -22.96 -7.70
N LYS A 266 -11.55 -23.22 -6.56
CA LYS A 266 -12.20 -23.26 -5.27
C LYS A 266 -11.90 -21.98 -4.49
N VAL A 267 -12.95 -21.23 -4.18
CA VAL A 267 -12.88 -19.93 -3.52
C VAL A 267 -13.46 -20.08 -2.10
N GLY A 268 -12.63 -19.88 -1.09
CA GLY A 268 -13.01 -19.92 0.30
C GLY A 268 -13.55 -18.58 0.80
N VAL A 269 -14.76 -18.57 1.35
CA VAL A 269 -15.31 -17.42 2.07
C VAL A 269 -14.98 -17.57 3.55
N VAL A 270 -14.20 -16.61 4.09
CA VAL A 270 -13.76 -16.67 5.49
C VAL A 270 -14.86 -16.15 6.40
N LYS A 271 -15.43 -17.05 7.20
CA LYS A 271 -16.56 -16.75 8.10
C LYS A 271 -16.25 -15.62 9.09
N GLU A 272 -15.06 -15.61 9.66
CA GLU A 272 -14.63 -14.65 10.68
C GLU A 272 -14.32 -13.24 10.11
N LEU A 273 -14.21 -13.12 8.78
CA LEU A 273 -13.93 -11.86 8.08
C LEU A 273 -15.13 -11.31 7.31
N SER A 274 -16.34 -11.87 7.51
CA SER A 274 -17.55 -11.43 6.83
C SER A 274 -18.75 -11.64 7.72
N GLY A 275 -19.28 -10.61 8.35
CA GLY A 275 -20.42 -10.77 9.25
C GLY A 275 -20.68 -9.59 10.16
N GLU A 276 -20.88 -9.86 11.44
CA GLU A 276 -21.17 -8.82 12.43
C GLU A 276 -20.06 -7.78 12.54
N GLY A 277 -20.45 -6.49 12.59
CA GLY A 277 -19.52 -5.36 12.66
C GLY A 277 -19.18 -4.75 11.30
N TYR A 278 -19.68 -5.30 10.19
CA TYR A 278 -19.52 -4.72 8.87
C TYR A 278 -20.73 -3.87 8.46
N GLN A 279 -20.48 -2.77 7.73
CA GLN A 279 -21.53 -1.95 7.11
C GLN A 279 -22.33 -2.79 6.11
N GLN A 280 -23.66 -2.59 6.07
CA GLN A 280 -24.54 -3.40 5.23
C GLN A 280 -24.18 -3.32 3.74
N ASP A 281 -23.89 -2.13 3.20
CA ASP A 281 -23.48 -1.94 1.80
C ASP A 281 -22.21 -2.77 1.46
N VAL A 282 -21.26 -2.87 2.40
CA VAL A 282 -20.04 -3.67 2.23
C VAL A 282 -20.36 -5.15 2.14
N ILE A 283 -21.22 -5.66 3.02
CA ILE A 283 -21.64 -7.07 3.01
C ILE A 283 -22.46 -7.38 1.76
N ASP A 284 -23.37 -6.51 1.37
CA ASP A 284 -24.20 -6.69 0.16
C ASP A 284 -23.33 -6.73 -1.12
N ALA A 285 -22.37 -5.81 -1.24
CA ALA A 285 -21.42 -5.78 -2.34
C ALA A 285 -20.51 -7.04 -2.36
N PHE A 286 -20.04 -7.48 -1.20
CA PHE A 286 -19.26 -8.70 -1.06
C PHE A 286 -20.05 -9.93 -1.50
N ASN A 287 -21.27 -10.12 -0.97
CA ASN A 287 -22.13 -11.26 -1.31
C ASN A 287 -22.52 -11.27 -2.80
N ALA A 288 -22.83 -10.10 -3.36
CA ALA A 288 -23.12 -9.97 -4.80
C ALA A 288 -21.93 -10.41 -5.68
N THR A 289 -20.70 -10.05 -5.28
CA THR A 289 -19.50 -10.47 -6.01
C THR A 289 -19.24 -11.97 -5.84
N VAL A 290 -19.41 -12.54 -4.64
CA VAL A 290 -19.32 -13.99 -4.42
C VAL A 290 -20.31 -14.75 -5.31
N GLU A 291 -21.53 -14.22 -5.49
CA GLU A 291 -22.51 -14.84 -6.39
C GLU A 291 -22.07 -14.78 -7.85
N LYS A 292 -21.55 -13.64 -8.31
CA LYS A 292 -20.97 -13.51 -9.67
C LYS A 292 -19.82 -14.52 -9.89
N LEU A 293 -18.97 -14.76 -8.88
CA LEU A 293 -17.91 -15.79 -8.95
C LEU A 293 -18.49 -17.20 -9.10
N ARG A 294 -19.57 -17.51 -8.37
CA ARG A 294 -20.28 -18.79 -8.48
C ARG A 294 -20.90 -18.97 -9.88
N GLU A 295 -21.56 -17.94 -10.40
CA GLU A 295 -22.14 -17.95 -11.75
C GLU A 295 -21.05 -18.10 -12.84
N ALA A 296 -19.84 -17.54 -12.62
CA ALA A 296 -18.69 -17.72 -13.51
C ALA A 296 -18.05 -19.13 -13.39
N GLY A 297 -18.53 -19.98 -12.47
CA GLY A 297 -18.16 -21.39 -12.35
C GLY A 297 -17.20 -21.72 -11.22
N ALA A 298 -16.95 -20.81 -10.28
CA ALA A 298 -16.18 -21.10 -9.07
C ALA A 298 -16.96 -22.00 -8.12
N GLU A 299 -16.28 -22.93 -7.46
CA GLU A 299 -16.78 -23.65 -6.29
C GLU A 299 -16.59 -22.76 -5.06
N ILE A 300 -17.69 -22.26 -4.49
CA ILE A 300 -17.65 -21.43 -3.26
C ILE A 300 -17.74 -22.31 -2.04
N VAL A 301 -16.75 -22.23 -1.16
CA VAL A 301 -16.63 -23.03 0.07
C VAL A 301 -16.59 -22.07 1.27
N GLU A 302 -17.48 -22.27 2.25
CA GLU A 302 -17.37 -21.57 3.53
C GLU A 302 -16.26 -22.21 4.35
N VAL A 303 -15.31 -21.41 4.83
CA VAL A 303 -14.17 -21.88 5.64
C VAL A 303 -14.08 -21.07 6.93
N SER A 304 -13.47 -21.68 7.96
CA SER A 304 -13.27 -21.05 9.26
C SER A 304 -11.80 -21.00 9.63
N CYS A 305 -11.37 -19.82 10.10
CA CYS A 305 -10.05 -19.54 10.64
C CYS A 305 -10.22 -19.01 12.07
N PRO A 306 -10.50 -19.86 13.06
CA PRO A 306 -10.99 -19.45 14.38
C PRO A 306 -10.02 -18.57 15.18
N HIS A 307 -8.70 -18.65 14.90
CA HIS A 307 -7.72 -17.80 15.60
C HIS A 307 -7.63 -16.38 15.04
N LEU A 308 -8.36 -16.03 13.96
CA LEU A 308 -8.39 -14.67 13.43
C LEU A 308 -9.01 -13.68 14.41
N GLU A 309 -9.86 -14.12 15.34
CA GLU A 309 -10.40 -13.29 16.41
C GLU A 309 -9.31 -12.65 17.30
N TYR A 310 -8.13 -13.28 17.38
CA TYR A 310 -6.98 -12.78 18.17
C TYR A 310 -6.00 -11.94 17.34
N SER A 311 -6.22 -11.78 16.03
CA SER A 311 -5.26 -11.17 15.12
C SER A 311 -4.96 -9.71 15.47
N LEU A 312 -5.98 -8.92 15.81
CA LEU A 312 -5.84 -7.53 16.20
C LEU A 312 -4.97 -7.43 17.46
N GLY A 313 -5.26 -8.21 18.50
CA GLY A 313 -4.49 -8.22 19.75
C GLY A 313 -3.04 -8.65 19.53
N ALA A 314 -2.80 -9.71 18.75
CA ALA A 314 -1.45 -10.19 18.44
C ALA A 314 -0.66 -9.14 17.64
N TYR A 315 -1.28 -8.49 16.66
CA TYR A 315 -0.66 -7.43 15.86
C TYR A 315 -0.23 -6.24 16.73
N TYR A 316 -1.12 -5.74 17.59
CA TYR A 316 -0.82 -4.60 18.47
C TYR A 316 0.08 -4.91 19.68
N LEU A 317 0.53 -6.17 19.80
CA LEU A 317 1.65 -6.55 20.68
C LEU A 317 2.96 -6.71 19.90
N ILE A 318 2.92 -7.33 18.72
CA ILE A 318 4.11 -7.56 17.88
C ILE A 318 4.60 -6.26 17.25
N MET A 319 3.72 -5.54 16.56
CA MET A 319 4.09 -4.36 15.80
C MET A 319 4.68 -3.25 16.67
N PRO A 320 4.10 -2.81 17.80
CA PRO A 320 4.71 -1.79 18.64
C PRO A 320 6.04 -2.21 19.24
N ALA A 321 6.21 -3.51 19.57
CA ALA A 321 7.47 -4.05 20.04
C ALA A 321 8.59 -3.85 19.00
N GLU A 322 8.30 -4.17 17.73
CA GLU A 322 9.24 -3.96 16.63
C GLU A 322 9.44 -2.47 16.32
N VAL A 323 8.40 -1.64 16.37
CA VAL A 323 8.47 -0.16 16.27
C VAL A 323 9.42 0.43 17.30
N SER A 324 9.29 0.05 18.57
CA SER A 324 10.14 0.53 19.65
C SER A 324 11.62 0.26 19.36
N SER A 325 11.94 -0.93 18.82
CA SER A 325 13.30 -1.30 18.42
C SER A 325 13.76 -0.55 17.16
N ASN A 326 12.92 -0.53 16.10
CA ASN A 326 13.28 0.07 14.82
C ASN A 326 13.48 1.59 14.91
N LEU A 327 12.63 2.30 15.66
CA LEU A 327 12.70 3.75 15.78
C LEU A 327 13.72 4.22 16.82
N ALA A 328 14.41 3.32 17.52
CA ALA A 328 15.52 3.68 18.42
C ALA A 328 16.68 4.37 17.68
N ARG A 329 16.81 4.17 16.36
CA ARG A 329 17.85 4.79 15.52
C ARG A 329 17.70 6.30 15.33
N PHE A 330 16.51 6.85 15.57
CA PHE A 330 16.24 8.30 15.48
C PHE A 330 16.60 8.95 16.82
N ASP A 331 17.88 9.24 17.01
CA ASP A 331 18.51 9.67 18.26
C ASP A 331 18.98 11.15 18.26
N GLY A 332 18.81 11.86 17.13
CA GLY A 332 19.28 13.23 16.95
C GLY A 332 20.79 13.36 16.75
N MET A 333 21.51 12.25 16.48
CA MET A 333 22.96 12.25 16.37
C MET A 333 23.49 12.10 14.94
N ARG A 334 22.83 11.29 14.11
CA ARG A 334 23.37 10.85 12.81
C ARG A 334 22.70 11.49 11.62
N TYR A 335 21.38 11.68 11.65
CA TYR A 335 20.57 12.24 10.57
C TYR A 335 19.23 12.71 11.13
N GLY A 336 18.51 13.51 10.33
CA GLY A 336 17.27 14.15 10.75
C GLY A 336 17.55 15.39 11.60
N ILE A 337 16.52 15.87 12.29
CA ILE A 337 16.63 17.02 13.18
C ILE A 337 17.43 16.67 14.43
N ARG A 338 18.06 17.70 15.01
CA ARG A 338 18.69 17.66 16.33
C ARG A 338 18.16 18.81 17.17
N VAL A 339 17.59 18.48 18.31
CA VAL A 339 17.07 19.46 19.27
C VAL A 339 17.85 19.31 20.57
N GLU A 340 18.45 20.40 21.04
CA GLU A 340 19.17 20.44 22.31
C GLU A 340 18.22 20.74 23.47
N PRO A 341 18.46 20.20 24.67
CA PRO A 341 17.67 20.52 25.84
C PRO A 341 17.80 22.00 26.18
N THR A 342 16.68 22.63 26.54
CA THR A 342 16.64 24.06 26.90
C THR A 342 17.21 24.38 28.26
N GLU A 343 17.34 23.38 29.15
CA GLU A 343 17.86 23.53 30.53
C GLU A 343 18.84 22.41 30.87
N GLY A 344 19.76 22.65 31.79
CA GLY A 344 20.72 21.69 32.31
C GLY A 344 21.80 21.23 31.30
N PRO A 345 22.59 20.19 31.56
CA PRO A 345 23.70 19.80 30.71
C PRO A 345 23.25 19.17 29.42
N VAL A 346 23.95 19.43 28.31
CA VAL A 346 23.72 18.79 27.00
C VAL A 346 24.41 17.42 27.03
N THR A 347 23.61 16.37 27.25
CA THR A 347 24.04 14.97 27.17
C THR A 347 23.36 14.26 26.01
N ALA A 348 23.92 13.17 25.49
CA ALA A 348 23.34 12.39 24.41
C ALA A 348 21.92 11.94 24.72
N GLU A 349 21.64 11.47 25.92
CA GLU A 349 20.31 11.04 26.39
C GLU A 349 19.31 12.20 26.35
N ARG A 350 19.70 13.38 26.81
CA ARG A 350 18.81 14.56 26.83
C ARG A 350 18.57 15.14 25.44
N VAL A 351 19.59 15.12 24.57
CA VAL A 351 19.43 15.49 23.15
C VAL A 351 18.47 14.52 22.46
N MET A 352 18.64 13.20 22.67
CA MET A 352 17.74 12.20 22.13
C MET A 352 16.29 12.42 22.62
N ALA A 353 16.10 12.66 23.92
CA ALA A 353 14.77 12.92 24.49
C ALA A 353 14.12 14.18 23.87
N ALA A 354 14.82 15.30 23.85
CA ALA A 354 14.32 16.55 23.29
C ALA A 354 14.02 16.45 21.78
N THR A 355 14.90 15.76 21.04
CA THR A 355 14.70 15.53 19.59
C THR A 355 13.48 14.67 19.31
N ARG A 356 13.29 13.57 20.04
CA ARG A 356 12.16 12.66 19.87
C ARG A 356 10.85 13.31 20.30
N GLU A 357 10.88 14.12 21.37
CA GLU A 357 9.73 14.91 21.83
C GLU A 357 9.26 15.91 20.75
N ALA A 358 10.18 16.64 20.16
CA ALA A 358 9.88 17.66 19.16
C ALA A 358 9.56 17.07 17.78
N GLY A 359 10.18 15.94 17.42
CA GLY A 359 10.15 15.39 16.07
C GLY A 359 9.07 14.34 15.81
N PHE A 360 8.68 13.56 16.82
CA PHE A 360 7.63 12.54 16.68
C PHE A 360 6.25 13.07 17.05
N GLY A 361 5.24 12.66 16.28
CA GLY A 361 3.84 12.84 16.61
C GLY A 361 3.34 11.90 17.72
N ASP A 362 2.14 12.15 18.20
CA ASP A 362 1.60 11.48 19.40
C ASP A 362 1.34 9.97 19.19
N GLU A 363 0.88 9.57 18.00
CA GLU A 363 0.64 8.15 17.70
C GLU A 363 1.96 7.36 17.66
N VAL A 364 3.00 7.92 17.08
CA VAL A 364 4.34 7.31 17.07
C VAL A 364 4.88 7.16 18.49
N LYS A 365 4.77 8.21 19.32
CA LYS A 365 5.17 8.17 20.75
C LYS A 365 4.40 7.09 21.50
N ARG A 366 3.08 7.00 21.29
CA ARG A 366 2.22 5.98 21.93
C ARG A 366 2.68 4.58 21.61
N ARG A 367 2.92 4.26 20.32
CA ARG A 367 3.37 2.92 19.91
C ARG A 367 4.78 2.59 20.38
N ILE A 368 5.70 3.56 20.43
CA ILE A 368 7.03 3.36 21.00
C ILE A 368 6.94 3.03 22.50
N ILE A 369 6.12 3.76 23.27
CA ILE A 369 5.96 3.52 24.72
C ILE A 369 5.32 2.15 24.94
N LEU A 370 4.25 1.81 24.21
CA LEU A 370 3.60 0.52 24.29
C LEU A 370 4.59 -0.62 23.97
N GLY A 371 5.34 -0.50 22.89
CA GLY A 371 6.32 -1.51 22.48
C GLY A 371 7.46 -1.67 23.50
N THR A 372 7.93 -0.58 24.07
CA THR A 372 8.94 -0.62 25.14
C THR A 372 8.41 -1.35 26.37
N HIS A 373 7.14 -1.13 26.74
CA HIS A 373 6.48 -1.83 27.83
C HIS A 373 6.37 -3.34 27.54
N VAL A 374 5.90 -3.71 26.37
CA VAL A 374 5.75 -5.12 25.93
C VAL A 374 7.10 -5.87 25.96
N LEU A 375 8.21 -5.18 25.63
CA LEU A 375 9.56 -5.76 25.63
C LEU A 375 10.26 -5.73 27.00
N SER A 376 9.67 -5.09 28.01
CA SER A 376 10.31 -4.94 29.31
C SER A 376 10.38 -6.25 30.09
N ALA A 377 11.32 -6.34 31.04
CA ALA A 377 11.52 -7.52 31.88
C ALA A 377 10.24 -7.91 32.63
N GLY A 378 9.87 -9.17 32.57
CA GLY A 378 8.64 -9.71 33.16
C GLY A 378 7.40 -9.66 32.26
N TYR A 379 7.41 -8.87 31.19
CA TYR A 379 6.29 -8.76 30.25
C TYR A 379 6.57 -9.40 28.88
N TYR A 380 7.83 -9.55 28.50
CA TYR A 380 8.26 -10.11 27.22
C TYR A 380 7.61 -11.47 26.90
N ASP A 381 7.74 -12.44 27.79
CA ASP A 381 7.17 -13.77 27.59
C ASP A 381 5.65 -13.78 27.66
N ALA A 382 5.07 -12.95 28.53
CA ALA A 382 3.62 -12.86 28.73
C ALA A 382 2.91 -12.23 27.54
N TYR A 383 3.49 -11.21 26.93
CA TYR A 383 2.85 -10.45 25.83
C TYR A 383 3.48 -10.78 24.48
N TYR A 384 4.75 -10.42 24.24
CA TYR A 384 5.36 -10.65 22.93
C TYR A 384 5.48 -12.14 22.58
N GLY A 385 5.95 -12.95 23.51
CA GLY A 385 6.03 -14.41 23.33
C GLY A 385 4.67 -15.06 23.08
N SER A 386 3.62 -14.62 23.79
CA SER A 386 2.26 -15.11 23.58
C SER A 386 1.70 -14.67 22.22
N ALA A 387 1.92 -13.41 21.81
CA ALA A 387 1.49 -12.89 20.52
C ALA A 387 2.16 -13.65 19.35
N GLN A 388 3.44 -14.02 19.45
CA GLN A 388 4.13 -14.85 18.46
C GLN A 388 3.54 -16.27 18.37
N LYS A 389 3.08 -16.86 19.48
CA LYS A 389 2.36 -18.14 19.48
C LYS A 389 1.01 -18.03 18.78
N VAL A 390 0.26 -16.94 19.04
CA VAL A 390 -1.01 -16.66 18.35
C VAL A 390 -0.76 -16.46 16.85
N ARG A 391 0.26 -15.73 16.45
CA ARG A 391 0.68 -15.60 15.03
C ARG A 391 0.88 -16.98 14.37
N THR A 392 1.53 -17.90 15.07
CA THR A 392 1.71 -19.27 14.56
C THR A 392 0.39 -20.03 14.42
N LEU A 393 -0.58 -19.81 15.31
CA LEU A 393 -1.91 -20.42 15.19
C LEU A 393 -2.68 -19.86 13.99
N ILE A 394 -2.60 -18.54 13.77
CA ILE A 394 -3.19 -17.87 12.58
C ILE A 394 -2.58 -18.44 11.28
N GLN A 395 -1.25 -18.62 11.23
CA GLN A 395 -0.59 -19.24 10.07
C GLN A 395 -1.13 -20.66 9.82
N ARG A 396 -1.29 -21.48 10.88
CA ARG A 396 -1.83 -22.84 10.77
C ARG A 396 -3.29 -22.88 10.31
N ASP A 397 -4.11 -21.91 10.71
CA ASP A 397 -5.49 -21.81 10.20
C ASP A 397 -5.47 -21.59 8.68
N PHE A 398 -4.65 -20.63 8.20
CA PHE A 398 -4.49 -20.40 6.77
C PHE A 398 -3.94 -21.62 6.03
N ASP A 399 -2.91 -22.28 6.55
CA ASP A 399 -2.35 -23.48 5.93
C ASP A 399 -3.41 -24.56 5.77
N ALA A 400 -4.23 -24.81 6.82
CA ALA A 400 -5.28 -25.83 6.81
C ALA A 400 -6.43 -25.51 5.83
N VAL A 401 -6.82 -24.23 5.69
CA VAL A 401 -7.88 -23.87 4.73
C VAL A 401 -7.38 -23.86 3.30
N PHE A 402 -6.12 -23.52 3.05
CA PHE A 402 -5.53 -23.59 1.71
C PHE A 402 -5.27 -25.03 1.21
N GLU A 403 -5.38 -26.05 2.05
CA GLU A 403 -5.49 -27.44 1.60
C GLU A 403 -6.84 -27.76 0.93
N GLN A 404 -7.86 -26.93 1.15
CA GLN A 404 -9.23 -27.14 0.70
C GLN A 404 -9.62 -26.20 -0.45
N VAL A 405 -9.01 -25.01 -0.54
CA VAL A 405 -9.36 -23.96 -1.50
C VAL A 405 -8.10 -23.32 -2.11
N ASP A 406 -8.24 -22.76 -3.31
CA ASP A 406 -7.14 -22.13 -4.04
C ASP A 406 -6.86 -20.71 -3.54
N VAL A 407 -7.92 -19.97 -3.20
CA VAL A 407 -7.87 -18.60 -2.68
C VAL A 407 -8.92 -18.40 -1.61
N LEU A 408 -8.71 -17.38 -0.77
CA LEU A 408 -9.70 -16.90 0.18
C LEU A 408 -10.19 -15.51 -0.23
N VAL A 409 -11.44 -15.21 0.13
CA VAL A 409 -12.04 -13.90 -0.12
C VAL A 409 -12.73 -13.34 1.12
N SER A 410 -12.70 -12.02 1.25
CA SER A 410 -13.39 -11.28 2.30
C SER A 410 -13.66 -9.84 1.83
N PRO A 411 -14.48 -9.05 2.51
CA PRO A 411 -14.38 -7.59 2.42
C PRO A 411 -12.97 -7.15 2.83
N THR A 412 -12.47 -6.04 2.24
CA THR A 412 -11.14 -5.53 2.59
C THR A 412 -11.15 -4.72 3.89
N ALA A 413 -12.24 -3.98 4.14
CA ALA A 413 -12.45 -3.21 5.35
C ALA A 413 -13.92 -3.29 5.81
N PRO A 414 -14.22 -3.04 7.08
CA PRO A 414 -15.58 -3.23 7.60
C PRO A 414 -16.59 -2.17 7.15
N GLU A 415 -16.14 -0.99 6.77
CA GLU A 415 -16.99 0.14 6.37
C GLU A 415 -16.30 1.01 5.31
N THR A 416 -17.05 1.83 4.60
CA THR A 416 -16.56 2.83 3.64
C THR A 416 -15.76 3.94 4.35
N ALA A 417 -15.17 4.87 3.59
CA ALA A 417 -14.38 5.96 4.15
C ALA A 417 -15.19 6.78 5.16
N PHE A 418 -14.71 6.89 6.39
CA PHE A 418 -15.29 7.75 7.43
C PHE A 418 -14.79 9.20 7.33
N LYS A 419 -15.44 10.14 7.99
CA LYS A 419 -15.06 11.56 7.98
C LYS A 419 -13.85 11.83 8.86
N PHE A 420 -13.09 12.88 8.50
CA PHE A 420 -11.97 13.35 9.33
C PHE A 420 -12.41 13.60 10.78
N GLY A 421 -11.57 13.19 11.73
CA GLY A 421 -11.79 13.38 13.16
C GLY A 421 -12.78 12.40 13.81
N GLU A 422 -13.51 11.61 13.04
CA GLU A 422 -14.57 10.73 13.56
C GLU A 422 -14.03 9.64 14.52
N LYS A 423 -12.83 9.10 14.25
CA LYS A 423 -12.21 8.04 15.05
C LYS A 423 -10.95 8.48 15.81
N THR A 424 -10.56 9.75 15.75
CA THR A 424 -9.30 10.22 16.36
C THR A 424 -9.30 10.16 17.89
N SER A 425 -10.48 10.24 18.52
CA SER A 425 -10.64 10.14 19.99
C SER A 425 -10.71 8.71 20.52
N ASP A 426 -10.89 7.70 19.63
CA ASP A 426 -10.97 6.29 19.99
C ASP A 426 -9.96 5.47 19.17
N PRO A 427 -8.74 5.24 19.70
CA PRO A 427 -7.74 4.44 19.01
C PRO A 427 -8.20 3.01 18.67
N LEU A 428 -9.08 2.41 19.50
CA LEU A 428 -9.56 1.05 19.24
C LEU A 428 -10.50 1.01 18.02
N ALA A 429 -11.39 2.01 17.87
CA ALA A 429 -12.24 2.13 16.70
C ALA A 429 -11.42 2.32 15.39
N MET A 430 -10.30 3.05 15.47
CA MET A 430 -9.34 3.16 14.36
C MET A 430 -8.67 1.81 14.06
N TYR A 431 -8.24 1.07 15.10
CA TYR A 431 -7.55 -0.22 14.94
C TYR A 431 -8.46 -1.31 14.38
N LEU A 432 -9.74 -1.31 14.72
CA LEU A 432 -10.74 -2.24 14.18
C LEU A 432 -10.95 -2.07 12.67
N TYR A 433 -10.57 -0.94 12.10
CA TYR A 433 -10.69 -0.68 10.67
C TYR A 433 -9.79 -1.61 9.81
N ASP A 434 -8.71 -2.13 10.39
CA ASP A 434 -7.77 -3.04 9.73
C ASP A 434 -8.02 -4.53 10.05
N VAL A 435 -9.15 -4.88 10.68
CA VAL A 435 -9.44 -6.25 11.16
C VAL A 435 -9.35 -7.31 10.04
N ALA A 436 -9.77 -6.96 8.83
CA ALA A 436 -9.77 -7.88 7.69
C ALA A 436 -8.40 -7.99 6.98
N THR A 437 -7.52 -7.01 7.15
CA THR A 437 -6.24 -6.97 6.44
C THR A 437 -5.07 -7.49 7.27
N ILE A 438 -5.07 -7.25 8.59
CA ILE A 438 -4.02 -7.66 9.54
C ILE A 438 -3.67 -9.16 9.46
N PRO A 439 -4.64 -10.10 9.37
CA PRO A 439 -4.33 -11.53 9.36
C PRO A 439 -3.33 -11.94 8.26
N ALA A 440 -3.45 -11.38 7.06
CA ALA A 440 -2.57 -11.66 5.95
C ALA A 440 -1.12 -11.18 6.20
N ASN A 441 -0.93 -10.10 6.97
CA ASN A 441 0.40 -9.64 7.37
C ASN A 441 1.01 -10.56 8.43
N LEU A 442 0.24 -10.98 9.44
CA LEU A 442 0.69 -11.91 10.46
C LEU A 442 1.10 -13.26 9.86
N ALA A 443 0.36 -13.74 8.88
CA ALA A 443 0.66 -14.99 8.18
C ALA A 443 1.73 -14.87 7.09
N GLY A 444 2.06 -13.65 6.64
CA GLY A 444 3.00 -13.42 5.55
C GLY A 444 2.48 -13.79 4.15
N ILE A 445 1.18 -14.05 4.01
CA ILE A 445 0.53 -14.41 2.75
C ILE A 445 0.24 -13.19 1.88
N PRO A 446 0.15 -13.32 0.55
CA PRO A 446 -0.22 -12.22 -0.34
C PRO A 446 -1.71 -11.88 -0.21
N GLY A 447 -2.05 -10.62 -0.47
CA GLY A 447 -3.42 -10.13 -0.47
C GLY A 447 -3.59 -8.92 -1.39
N MET A 448 -4.76 -8.83 -2.03
CA MET A 448 -5.07 -7.75 -2.97
C MET A 448 -6.48 -7.22 -2.72
N ASN A 449 -6.63 -5.91 -2.71
CA ASN A 449 -7.91 -5.23 -2.85
C ASN A 449 -8.22 -5.01 -4.31
N VAL A 450 -9.44 -5.38 -4.75
CA VAL A 450 -9.99 -5.07 -6.06
C VAL A 450 -11.28 -4.27 -5.86
N PRO A 451 -11.41 -3.06 -6.43
CA PRO A 451 -12.68 -2.32 -6.37
C PRO A 451 -13.80 -3.13 -7.03
N ASN A 452 -14.96 -3.26 -6.38
CA ASN A 452 -16.04 -4.12 -6.89
C ASN A 452 -17.44 -3.48 -6.92
N ALA A 453 -17.65 -2.39 -6.16
CA ALA A 453 -18.93 -1.71 -6.09
C ALA A 453 -18.79 -0.27 -5.60
N VAL A 454 -19.89 0.48 -5.68
CA VAL A 454 -20.07 1.79 -5.07
C VAL A 454 -21.24 1.69 -4.08
N SER A 455 -21.08 2.24 -2.88
CA SER A 455 -22.08 2.22 -1.80
C SER A 455 -23.28 3.12 -2.14
N SER A 456 -24.33 3.02 -1.34
CA SER A 456 -25.51 3.91 -1.42
C SER A 456 -25.17 5.38 -1.19
N GLU A 457 -24.06 5.69 -0.52
CA GLU A 457 -23.52 7.04 -0.32
C GLU A 457 -22.60 7.53 -1.46
N GLY A 458 -22.40 6.73 -2.50
CA GLY A 458 -21.50 7.06 -3.62
C GLY A 458 -20.01 6.86 -3.32
N LEU A 459 -19.67 6.05 -2.33
CA LEU A 459 -18.28 5.74 -1.94
C LEU A 459 -17.85 4.37 -2.45
N PRO A 460 -16.57 4.18 -2.83
CA PRO A 460 -16.11 2.91 -3.34
C PRO A 460 -16.06 1.83 -2.27
N ILE A 461 -16.27 0.59 -2.71
CA ILE A 461 -16.15 -0.63 -1.94
C ILE A 461 -15.20 -1.55 -2.68
N GLY A 462 -14.44 -2.37 -1.94
CA GLY A 462 -13.48 -3.31 -2.51
C GLY A 462 -13.64 -4.72 -1.95
N PHE A 463 -13.12 -5.65 -2.71
CA PHE A 463 -13.14 -7.08 -2.49
C PHE A 463 -11.70 -7.56 -2.28
N GLN A 464 -11.43 -8.27 -1.19
CA GLN A 464 -10.11 -8.78 -0.87
C GLN A 464 -9.95 -10.21 -1.38
N VAL A 465 -8.86 -10.46 -2.11
CA VAL A 465 -8.40 -11.79 -2.52
C VAL A 465 -7.12 -12.11 -1.76
N LEU A 466 -7.07 -13.24 -1.07
CA LEU A 466 -5.91 -13.76 -0.37
C LEU A 466 -5.51 -15.10 -1.00
N ALA A 467 -4.20 -15.38 -1.07
CA ALA A 467 -3.69 -16.66 -1.57
C ALA A 467 -2.65 -17.23 -0.60
N PRO A 468 -2.30 -18.53 -0.69
CA PRO A 468 -1.23 -19.09 0.13
C PRO A 468 0.09 -18.34 -0.08
N ALA A 469 1.00 -18.43 0.89
CA ALA A 469 2.34 -17.87 0.73
C ALA A 469 2.99 -18.37 -0.58
N ARG A 470 3.55 -17.46 -1.38
CA ARG A 470 4.06 -17.69 -2.76
C ARG A 470 2.97 -17.98 -3.79
N GLY A 471 1.71 -17.81 -3.43
CA GLY A 471 0.54 -17.91 -4.31
C GLY A 471 0.19 -16.61 -5.04
N ASP A 472 1.14 -15.68 -5.20
CA ASP A 472 0.91 -14.39 -5.87
C ASP A 472 0.29 -14.61 -7.26
N LEU A 473 0.74 -15.62 -8.02
CA LEU A 473 0.21 -15.92 -9.35
C LEU A 473 -1.28 -16.24 -9.34
N VAL A 474 -1.76 -17.08 -8.42
CA VAL A 474 -3.19 -17.43 -8.34
C VAL A 474 -3.99 -16.23 -7.80
N MET A 475 -3.45 -15.46 -6.87
CA MET A 475 -4.08 -14.22 -6.38
C MET A 475 -4.35 -13.25 -7.53
N TYR A 476 -3.34 -12.96 -8.36
CA TYR A 476 -3.49 -12.05 -9.52
C TYR A 476 -4.49 -12.56 -10.56
N LYS A 477 -4.48 -13.87 -10.86
CA LYS A 477 -5.46 -14.49 -11.75
C LYS A 477 -6.89 -14.30 -11.25
N VAL A 478 -7.15 -14.62 -9.98
CA VAL A 478 -8.49 -14.51 -9.40
C VAL A 478 -8.90 -13.04 -9.27
N ALA A 479 -7.98 -12.16 -8.87
CA ALA A 479 -8.23 -10.71 -8.79
C ALA A 479 -8.62 -10.14 -10.16
N SER A 480 -7.96 -10.55 -11.26
CA SER A 480 -8.32 -10.14 -12.63
C SER A 480 -9.72 -10.61 -13.04
N LEU A 481 -10.12 -11.80 -12.62
CA LEU A 481 -11.48 -12.30 -12.85
C LEU A 481 -12.52 -11.51 -12.03
N VAL A 482 -12.21 -11.19 -10.78
CA VAL A 482 -13.05 -10.32 -9.94
C VAL A 482 -13.22 -8.94 -10.61
N GLU A 483 -12.12 -8.33 -11.07
CA GLU A 483 -12.15 -7.05 -11.79
C GLU A 483 -13.05 -7.11 -13.02
N ALA A 484 -12.92 -8.16 -13.85
CA ALA A 484 -13.71 -8.34 -15.05
C ALA A 484 -15.21 -8.56 -14.79
N LEU A 485 -15.59 -9.07 -13.62
CA LEU A 485 -16.97 -9.30 -13.19
C LEU A 485 -17.56 -8.13 -12.39
N SER A 486 -16.74 -7.15 -12.05
CA SER A 486 -17.12 -5.97 -11.27
C SER A 486 -17.48 -4.78 -12.18
N ASP A 487 -18.16 -3.79 -11.61
CA ASP A 487 -18.40 -2.53 -12.30
C ASP A 487 -17.07 -1.74 -12.38
N ASP A 488 -16.95 -0.85 -13.37
CA ASP A 488 -15.83 0.10 -13.45
C ASP A 488 -15.95 1.15 -12.33
N VAL A 489 -15.46 0.79 -11.15
CA VAL A 489 -15.46 1.67 -9.97
C VAL A 489 -14.47 2.81 -10.17
N ALA A 490 -13.26 2.53 -10.64
CA ALA A 490 -12.20 3.52 -10.79
C ALA A 490 -12.63 4.66 -11.75
N GLY A 491 -13.34 4.34 -12.83
CA GLY A 491 -13.87 5.33 -13.78
C GLY A 491 -14.97 6.23 -13.21
N GLN A 492 -15.59 5.87 -12.07
CA GLN A 492 -16.64 6.65 -11.41
C GLN A 492 -16.10 7.69 -10.40
N CYS A 493 -14.80 7.71 -10.12
CA CYS A 493 -14.24 8.66 -9.17
C CYS A 493 -14.55 10.11 -9.58
N PRO A 494 -15.20 10.90 -8.72
CA PRO A 494 -15.61 12.28 -9.04
C PRO A 494 -14.41 13.20 -9.40
N ALA A 495 -13.21 12.88 -8.93
CA ALA A 495 -12.01 13.63 -9.28
C ALA A 495 -11.72 13.63 -10.78
N ALA A 496 -12.20 12.63 -11.55
CA ALA A 496 -12.08 12.61 -13.01
C ALA A 496 -12.69 13.85 -13.69
N ASN A 497 -13.67 14.47 -13.04
CA ASN A 497 -14.42 15.62 -13.56
C ASN A 497 -14.02 16.93 -12.85
N TRP A 498 -13.00 16.94 -11.99
CA TRP A 498 -12.56 18.19 -11.39
C TRP A 498 -11.88 19.06 -12.43
N GLU A 499 -12.38 20.30 -12.55
CA GLU A 499 -11.83 21.30 -13.48
C GLU A 499 -10.40 21.65 -13.07
N GLU A 500 -9.54 21.79 -14.08
CA GLU A 500 -8.21 22.37 -13.94
C GLU A 500 -8.38 23.88 -13.69
N LYS A 501 -7.71 24.42 -12.65
CA LYS A 501 -7.76 25.86 -12.32
C LYS A 501 -7.04 26.70 -13.35
#